data_a2652c28710ee2e9c6078125e7c4a167
#
_entry.id   a2652c28710ee2e9c6078125e7c4a167
#
_cell.length_a   1.000
_cell.length_b   1.000
_cell.length_c   1.000
_cell.angle_alpha   90.00
_cell.angle_beta   90.00
_cell.angle_gamma   90.00
#
_symmetry.space_group_name_H-M   'P 1'
#
loop_
_entity.id
_entity.type
_entity.pdbx_description
1 polymer ?
#
loop_
_entity_poly.entity_id
_entity_poly.type
_entity_poly.pdbx_seq_one_letter_code
_entity_poly.pdbx_strand_id
1 'polypeptide(L)'
;MSPTVRRLRAGEAGLLRDVRLRALRDAPMAFGSTTAREEAYEPGAWERWAADGARGERQAIFIAEPEAGMASAVIDDEDPALAHLYAMWVAPGARGSGTARALVEAVLGWSAERGALRVTTSVTEDNAAAAALYAAAGFADTGRREPLGHSEGVVAVLERALP
;
A
#
# COMPACT_ATOMS: atom_id res chain seq x y z
N MET A 1 2.44 -22.76 4.85
CA MET A 1 1.13 -22.11 5.03
C MET A 1 1.01 -20.90 4.14
N SER A 2 -0.13 -20.75 3.50
CA SER A 2 -0.40 -19.54 2.73
C SER A 2 -0.61 -18.35 3.67
N PRO A 3 -0.12 -17.16 3.32
CA PRO A 3 -0.36 -15.98 4.12
C PRO A 3 -1.85 -15.64 4.17
N THR A 4 -2.32 -15.20 5.32
CA THR A 4 -3.69 -14.75 5.51
C THR A 4 -3.73 -13.23 5.44
N VAL A 5 -4.46 -12.71 4.46
CA VAL A 5 -4.67 -11.27 4.28
C VAL A 5 -6.14 -10.97 4.49
N ARG A 6 -6.41 -9.95 5.29
CA ARG A 6 -7.77 -9.49 5.57
C ARG A 6 -7.87 -7.98 5.55
N ARG A 7 -9.09 -7.48 5.41
CA ARG A 7 -9.31 -6.06 5.57
C ARG A 7 -9.15 -5.65 7.04
N LEU A 8 -8.58 -4.47 7.25
CA LEU A 8 -8.54 -3.84 8.56
C LEU A 8 -9.98 -3.63 9.05
N ARG A 9 -10.22 -3.81 10.34
CA ARG A 9 -11.53 -3.62 10.96
C ARG A 9 -11.62 -2.24 11.60
N ALA A 10 -12.83 -1.70 11.67
CA ALA A 10 -13.08 -0.50 12.46
C ALA A 10 -12.66 -0.77 13.92
N GLY A 11 -12.04 0.20 14.55
CA GLY A 11 -11.51 0.03 15.91
C GLY A 11 -10.06 -0.46 15.95
N GLU A 12 -9.46 -0.82 14.82
CA GLU A 12 -8.07 -1.28 14.78
C GLU A 12 -7.06 -0.16 14.44
N ALA A 13 -7.36 1.07 14.83
CA ALA A 13 -6.44 2.20 14.62
C ALA A 13 -5.06 1.98 15.25
N GLY A 14 -5.02 1.35 16.43
CA GLY A 14 -3.76 1.00 17.09
C GLY A 14 -2.93 0.02 16.28
N LEU A 15 -3.55 -1.01 15.73
CA LEU A 15 -2.87 -1.97 14.85
C LEU A 15 -2.34 -1.28 13.60
N LEU A 16 -3.14 -0.44 12.95
CA LEU A 16 -2.73 0.32 11.78
C LEU A 16 -1.50 1.19 12.10
N ARG A 17 -1.56 1.93 13.20
CA ARG A 17 -0.46 2.79 13.62
C ARG A 17 0.83 1.98 13.84
N ASP A 18 0.74 0.87 14.56
CA ASP A 18 1.91 0.04 14.86
C ASP A 18 2.54 -0.52 13.58
N VAL A 19 1.76 -1.09 12.70
CA VAL A 19 2.27 -1.66 11.44
C VAL A 19 2.84 -0.57 10.54
N ARG A 20 2.13 0.55 10.42
CA ARG A 20 2.57 1.67 9.57
C ARG A 20 3.90 2.27 10.07
N LEU A 21 4.04 2.51 11.36
CA LEU A 21 5.27 3.07 11.90
C LEU A 21 6.44 2.08 11.80
N ARG A 22 6.18 0.79 11.95
CA ARG A 22 7.21 -0.23 11.69
C ARG A 22 7.67 -0.20 10.24
N ALA A 23 6.76 -0.05 9.30
CA ALA A 23 7.08 0.06 7.88
C ALA A 23 7.98 1.27 7.59
N LEU A 24 7.64 2.43 8.13
CA LEU A 24 8.42 3.66 7.93
C LEU A 24 9.81 3.57 8.55
N ARG A 25 9.95 2.91 9.70
CA ARG A 25 11.26 2.71 10.35
C ARG A 25 12.12 1.70 9.60
N ASP A 26 11.51 0.63 9.09
CA ASP A 26 12.23 -0.42 8.36
C ASP A 26 12.70 0.05 6.99
N ALA A 27 11.88 0.81 6.27
CA ALA A 27 12.15 1.23 4.90
C ALA A 27 11.85 2.71 4.67
N PRO A 28 12.59 3.62 5.33
CA PRO A 28 12.26 5.06 5.30
C PRO A 28 12.31 5.67 3.90
N MET A 29 13.06 5.09 2.98
CA MET A 29 13.19 5.60 1.60
C MET A 29 12.17 4.98 0.63
N ALA A 30 11.34 4.05 1.10
CA ALA A 30 10.33 3.39 0.25
C ALA A 30 8.99 4.13 0.23
N PHE A 31 8.79 5.12 1.10
CA PHE A 31 7.50 5.78 1.29
C PHE A 31 7.63 7.29 1.12
N GLY A 32 6.55 7.93 0.67
CA GLY A 32 6.47 9.37 0.50
C GLY A 32 6.26 10.17 1.80
N SER A 33 6.36 9.52 2.96
CA SER A 33 6.21 10.11 4.28
C SER A 33 7.33 9.63 5.20
N THR A 34 7.37 10.17 6.42
CA THR A 34 8.42 9.85 7.39
C THR A 34 7.82 9.39 8.72
N THR A 35 8.61 8.64 9.50
CA THR A 35 8.24 8.22 10.85
C THR A 35 7.89 9.43 11.71
N ALA A 36 8.75 10.45 11.72
CA ALA A 36 8.55 11.65 12.55
C ALA A 36 7.24 12.35 12.20
N ARG A 37 6.93 12.48 10.92
CA ARG A 37 5.69 13.11 10.47
C ARG A 37 4.46 12.34 10.95
N GLU A 38 4.46 11.03 10.79
CA GLU A 38 3.29 10.22 11.11
C GLU A 38 3.14 9.93 12.60
N GLU A 39 4.25 9.89 13.35
CA GLU A 39 4.18 9.84 14.82
C GLU A 39 3.50 11.09 15.40
N ALA A 40 3.60 12.21 14.71
CA ALA A 40 2.99 13.47 15.14
C ALA A 40 1.50 13.57 14.78
N TYR A 41 0.94 12.60 14.07
CA TYR A 41 -0.50 12.59 13.77
C TYR A 41 -1.32 12.48 15.06
N GLU A 42 -2.39 13.25 15.13
CA GLU A 42 -3.34 13.15 16.24
C GLU A 42 -4.02 11.78 16.24
N PRO A 43 -4.42 11.25 17.41
CA PRO A 43 -5.14 9.96 17.48
C PRO A 43 -6.36 9.91 16.56
N GLY A 44 -7.10 10.99 16.44
CA GLY A 44 -8.25 11.06 15.53
C GLY A 44 -7.92 10.84 14.06
N ALA A 45 -6.70 11.20 13.62
CA ALA A 45 -6.27 10.95 12.24
C ALA A 45 -6.11 9.45 11.97
N TRP A 46 -5.53 8.71 12.92
CA TRP A 46 -5.41 7.26 12.82
C TRP A 46 -6.78 6.57 12.83
N GLU A 47 -7.67 7.04 13.69
CA GLU A 47 -9.03 6.51 13.80
C GLU A 47 -9.82 6.71 12.50
N ARG A 48 -9.72 7.90 11.88
CA ARG A 48 -10.38 8.19 10.60
C ARG A 48 -9.82 7.32 9.49
N TRP A 49 -8.50 7.20 9.41
CA TRP A 49 -7.86 6.37 8.38
C TRP A 49 -8.28 4.90 8.53
N ALA A 50 -8.26 4.39 9.76
CA ALA A 50 -8.69 3.01 10.03
C ALA A 50 -10.17 2.80 9.68
N ALA A 51 -11.04 3.73 10.05
CA ALA A 51 -12.46 3.65 9.76
C ALA A 51 -12.74 3.65 8.26
N ASP A 52 -12.10 4.56 7.51
CA ASP A 52 -12.27 4.64 6.07
C ASP A 52 -11.72 3.39 5.37
N GLY A 53 -10.55 2.91 5.82
CA GLY A 53 -9.94 1.70 5.27
C GLY A 53 -10.73 0.42 5.58
N ALA A 54 -11.43 0.39 6.71
CA ALA A 54 -12.29 -0.72 7.09
C ALA A 54 -13.59 -0.71 6.30
N ARG A 55 -14.15 0.48 6.06
CA ARG A 55 -15.39 0.63 5.31
C ARG A 55 -15.26 0.15 3.87
N GLY A 56 -14.13 0.41 3.22
CA GLY A 56 -13.83 -0.11 1.90
C GLY A 56 -14.69 0.45 0.77
N GLU A 57 -15.23 1.65 0.92
CA GLU A 57 -16.02 2.32 -0.13
C GLU A 57 -15.12 3.02 -1.14
N ARG A 58 -14.32 3.98 -0.66
CA ARG A 58 -13.36 4.71 -1.47
C ARG A 58 -11.91 4.34 -1.16
N GLN A 59 -11.70 3.72 -0.02
CA GLN A 59 -10.38 3.36 0.49
C GLN A 59 -10.48 2.01 1.19
N ALA A 60 -9.44 1.20 1.08
CA ALA A 60 -9.34 -0.06 1.79
C ALA A 60 -7.93 -0.23 2.35
N ILE A 61 -7.83 -0.82 3.52
CA ILE A 61 -6.55 -1.18 4.13
C ILE A 61 -6.58 -2.68 4.38
N PHE A 62 -5.54 -3.36 3.96
CA PHE A 62 -5.36 -4.80 4.15
C PHE A 62 -4.19 -5.07 5.07
N ILE A 63 -4.37 -6.04 5.95
CA ILE A 63 -3.36 -6.48 6.91
C ILE A 63 -3.03 -7.95 6.62
N ALA A 64 -1.75 -8.27 6.57
CA ALA A 64 -1.28 -9.65 6.55
C ALA A 64 -1.10 -10.12 7.99
N GLU A 65 -1.75 -11.20 8.35
CA GLU A 65 -1.71 -11.74 9.71
C GLU A 65 -0.41 -12.48 9.99
N PRO A 66 0.09 -12.49 11.20
CA PRO A 66 -0.25 -11.69 12.38
C PRO A 66 0.60 -10.40 12.44
N GLU A 67 0.19 -9.34 11.84
CA GLU A 67 0.95 -8.07 11.75
C GLU A 67 2.19 -8.19 10.86
N ALA A 68 2.12 -9.04 9.85
CA ALA A 68 3.23 -9.35 8.97
C ALA A 68 3.39 -8.36 7.81
N GLY A 69 2.43 -7.45 7.62
CA GLY A 69 2.49 -6.47 6.55
C GLY A 69 1.17 -5.75 6.33
N MET A 70 1.19 -4.78 5.43
CA MET A 70 0.01 -4.02 5.06
C MET A 70 0.06 -3.57 3.61
N ALA A 71 -1.10 -3.28 3.05
CA ALA A 71 -1.26 -2.56 1.80
C ALA A 71 -2.52 -1.70 1.88
N SER A 72 -2.49 -0.55 1.26
CA SER A 72 -3.65 0.34 1.18
C SER A 72 -4.00 0.62 -0.28
N ALA A 73 -5.27 0.90 -0.51
CA ALA A 73 -5.75 1.30 -1.81
C ALA A 73 -6.77 2.43 -1.68
N VAL A 74 -6.82 3.30 -2.66
CA VAL A 74 -7.79 4.40 -2.71
C VAL A 74 -8.23 4.60 -4.15
N ILE A 75 -9.53 4.89 -4.34
CA ILE A 75 -10.04 5.31 -5.64
C ILE A 75 -9.67 6.77 -5.84
N ASP A 76 -9.17 7.10 -7.02
CA ASP A 76 -8.78 8.48 -7.36
C ASP A 76 -9.98 9.42 -7.26
N ASP A 77 -9.76 10.63 -6.73
CA ASP A 77 -10.85 11.58 -6.51
C ASP A 77 -11.42 12.14 -7.80
N GLU A 78 -10.63 12.21 -8.85
CA GLU A 78 -11.02 12.80 -10.13
C GLU A 78 -11.36 11.74 -11.19
N ASP A 79 -10.83 10.52 -11.04
CA ASP A 79 -11.03 9.44 -12.00
C ASP A 79 -11.44 8.14 -11.29
N PRO A 80 -12.75 7.83 -11.22
CA PRO A 80 -13.23 6.63 -10.56
C PRO A 80 -12.77 5.32 -11.21
N ALA A 81 -12.23 5.37 -12.43
CA ALA A 81 -11.65 4.21 -13.09
C ALA A 81 -10.22 3.91 -12.65
N LEU A 82 -9.61 4.78 -11.83
CA LEU A 82 -8.25 4.64 -11.34
C LEU A 82 -8.23 4.38 -9.84
N ALA A 83 -7.51 3.36 -9.43
CA ALA A 83 -7.19 3.10 -8.03
C ALA A 83 -5.67 3.25 -7.82
N HIS A 84 -5.28 3.65 -6.63
CA HIS A 84 -3.88 3.77 -6.22
C HIS A 84 -3.58 2.74 -5.14
N LEU A 85 -2.52 1.96 -5.35
CA LEU A 85 -1.95 1.08 -4.32
C LEU A 85 -0.83 1.87 -3.64
N TYR A 86 -0.86 1.92 -2.31
CA TYR A 86 0.16 2.64 -1.53
C TYR A 86 0.34 1.97 -0.17
N ALA A 87 1.31 2.44 0.60
CA ALA A 87 1.63 1.91 1.93
C ALA A 87 1.86 0.39 1.93
N MET A 88 2.46 -0.13 0.87
CA MET A 88 2.78 -1.56 0.74
C MET A 88 4.04 -1.89 1.53
N TRP A 89 3.94 -2.83 2.47
CA TRP A 89 5.07 -3.26 3.27
C TRP A 89 4.86 -4.68 3.80
N VAL A 90 5.95 -5.44 3.85
CA VAL A 90 5.99 -6.77 4.46
C VAL A 90 7.13 -6.78 5.47
N ALA A 91 6.84 -7.26 6.68
CA ALA A 91 7.83 -7.37 7.74
C ALA A 91 8.99 -8.27 7.29
N PRO A 92 10.24 -7.95 7.70
CA PRO A 92 11.41 -8.72 7.27
C PRO A 92 11.28 -10.23 7.45
N GLY A 93 10.72 -10.68 8.56
CA GLY A 93 10.55 -12.10 8.85
C GLY A 93 9.48 -12.82 8.02
N ALA A 94 8.64 -12.07 7.32
CA ALA A 94 7.58 -12.61 6.46
C ALA A 94 7.92 -12.52 4.96
N ARG A 95 9.07 -11.96 4.61
CA ARG A 95 9.49 -11.84 3.21
C ARG A 95 9.82 -13.21 2.62
N GLY A 96 9.53 -13.38 1.33
CA GLY A 96 9.76 -14.65 0.64
C GLY A 96 8.69 -15.70 0.89
N SER A 97 7.59 -15.37 1.58
CA SER A 97 6.51 -16.29 1.94
C SER A 97 5.26 -16.15 1.08
N GLY A 98 5.27 -15.24 0.10
CA GLY A 98 4.07 -14.95 -0.70
C GLY A 98 3.18 -13.87 -0.10
N THR A 99 3.54 -13.30 1.04
CA THR A 99 2.74 -12.27 1.73
C THR A 99 2.55 -11.01 0.88
N ALA A 100 3.63 -10.53 0.26
CA ALA A 100 3.56 -9.36 -0.61
C ALA A 100 2.61 -9.58 -1.78
N ARG A 101 2.70 -10.73 -2.41
CA ARG A 101 1.82 -11.09 -3.53
C ARG A 101 0.35 -11.13 -3.09
N ALA A 102 0.08 -11.73 -1.94
CA ALA A 102 -1.27 -11.81 -1.40
C ALA A 102 -1.86 -10.42 -1.10
N LEU A 103 -1.05 -9.50 -0.57
CA LEU A 103 -1.46 -8.12 -0.33
C LEU A 103 -1.79 -7.39 -1.63
N VAL A 104 -0.94 -7.53 -2.65
CA VAL A 104 -1.19 -6.92 -3.96
C VAL A 104 -2.48 -7.47 -4.57
N GLU A 105 -2.68 -8.78 -4.52
CA GLU A 105 -3.89 -9.42 -5.05
C GLU A 105 -5.15 -8.94 -4.33
N ALA A 106 -5.10 -8.73 -3.01
CA ALA A 106 -6.22 -8.17 -2.26
C ALA A 106 -6.59 -6.76 -2.73
N VAL A 107 -5.57 -5.92 -2.99
CA VAL A 107 -5.80 -4.57 -3.53
C VAL A 107 -6.40 -4.63 -4.93
N LEU A 108 -5.87 -5.48 -5.80
CA LEU A 108 -6.39 -5.61 -7.16
C LEU A 108 -7.84 -6.10 -7.17
N GLY A 109 -8.18 -7.07 -6.33
CA GLY A 109 -9.54 -7.59 -6.21
C GLY A 109 -10.51 -6.54 -5.73
N TRP A 110 -10.15 -5.80 -4.68
CA TRP A 110 -10.98 -4.71 -4.17
C TRP A 110 -11.18 -3.61 -5.21
N SER A 111 -10.11 -3.23 -5.91
CA SER A 111 -10.17 -2.19 -6.93
C SER A 111 -11.13 -2.57 -8.06
N ALA A 112 -11.08 -3.83 -8.51
CA ALA A 112 -11.99 -4.35 -9.53
C ALA A 112 -13.45 -4.34 -9.03
N GLU A 113 -13.70 -4.75 -7.79
CA GLU A 113 -15.03 -4.72 -7.19
C GLU A 113 -15.59 -3.30 -7.08
N ARG A 114 -14.72 -2.31 -6.92
CA ARG A 114 -15.11 -0.89 -6.88
C ARG A 114 -15.30 -0.28 -8.26
N GLY A 115 -15.08 -1.04 -9.32
CA GLY A 115 -15.26 -0.56 -10.70
C GLY A 115 -14.05 0.11 -11.31
N ALA A 116 -12.89 0.06 -10.66
CA ALA A 116 -11.66 0.59 -11.23
C ALA A 116 -11.26 -0.26 -12.46
N LEU A 117 -10.73 0.42 -13.47
CA LEU A 117 -10.24 -0.23 -14.70
C LEU A 117 -8.72 -0.38 -14.70
N ARG A 118 -8.03 0.33 -13.81
CA ARG A 118 -6.58 0.24 -13.67
C ARG A 118 -6.15 0.59 -12.25
N VAL A 119 -4.99 0.09 -11.87
CA VAL A 119 -4.35 0.36 -10.59
C VAL A 119 -2.95 0.89 -10.84
N THR A 120 -2.57 1.95 -10.15
CA THR A 120 -1.23 2.52 -10.21
C THR A 120 -0.54 2.39 -8.85
N THR A 121 0.78 2.34 -8.88
CA THR A 121 1.62 2.37 -7.68
C THR A 121 2.94 3.06 -8.01
N SER A 122 3.69 3.44 -7.00
CA SER A 122 4.97 4.11 -7.15
C SER A 122 6.07 3.29 -6.47
N VAL A 123 7.22 3.17 -7.13
CA VAL A 123 8.37 2.43 -6.63
C VAL A 123 9.62 3.30 -6.77
N THR A 124 10.43 3.39 -5.71
CA THR A 124 11.72 4.07 -5.83
C THR A 124 12.61 3.35 -6.84
N GLU A 125 13.34 4.11 -7.66
CA GLU A 125 14.10 3.54 -8.78
C GLU A 125 15.15 2.52 -8.36
N ASP A 126 15.66 2.60 -7.13
CA ASP A 126 16.67 1.69 -6.59
C ASP A 126 16.07 0.48 -5.87
N ASN A 127 14.73 0.35 -5.81
CA ASN A 127 14.08 -0.77 -5.15
C ASN A 127 13.75 -1.89 -6.14
N ALA A 128 14.77 -2.65 -6.51
CA ALA A 128 14.62 -3.73 -7.48
C ALA A 128 13.67 -4.84 -7.02
N ALA A 129 13.61 -5.13 -5.72
CA ALA A 129 12.73 -6.16 -5.18
C ALA A 129 11.25 -5.79 -5.35
N ALA A 130 10.89 -4.54 -5.07
CA ALA A 130 9.53 -4.06 -5.26
C ALA A 130 9.17 -4.01 -6.75
N ALA A 131 10.09 -3.55 -7.59
CA ALA A 131 9.86 -3.53 -9.05
C ALA A 131 9.59 -4.94 -9.58
N ALA A 132 10.33 -5.93 -9.14
CA ALA A 132 10.13 -7.33 -9.54
C ALA A 132 8.78 -7.87 -9.06
N LEU A 133 8.38 -7.53 -7.83
CA LEU A 133 7.08 -7.92 -7.28
C LEU A 133 5.94 -7.39 -8.14
N TYR A 134 5.97 -6.10 -8.46
CA TYR A 134 4.91 -5.48 -9.26
C TYR A 134 4.91 -5.96 -10.71
N ALA A 135 6.08 -6.16 -11.30
CA ALA A 135 6.17 -6.74 -12.64
C ALA A 135 5.54 -8.14 -12.69
N ALA A 136 5.84 -8.97 -11.68
CA ALA A 136 5.22 -10.30 -11.56
C ALA A 136 3.71 -10.24 -11.35
N ALA A 137 3.21 -9.15 -10.76
CA ALA A 137 1.78 -8.92 -10.58
C ALA A 137 1.11 -8.23 -11.79
N GLY A 138 1.82 -8.05 -12.89
CA GLY A 138 1.27 -7.52 -14.13
C GLY A 138 1.33 -6.00 -14.28
N PHE A 139 2.06 -5.31 -13.41
CA PHE A 139 2.28 -3.87 -13.55
C PHE A 139 3.36 -3.59 -14.59
N ALA A 140 3.16 -2.55 -15.37
CA ALA A 140 4.14 -2.05 -16.34
C ALA A 140 4.59 -0.64 -15.99
N ASP A 141 5.84 -0.31 -16.29
CA ASP A 141 6.36 1.04 -16.11
C ASP A 141 5.68 1.98 -17.10
N THR A 142 5.09 3.05 -16.60
CA THR A 142 4.42 4.05 -17.45
C THR A 142 5.38 5.02 -18.12
N GLY A 143 6.65 5.02 -17.73
CA GLY A 143 7.63 6.02 -18.13
C GLY A 143 7.59 7.29 -17.29
N ARG A 144 6.57 7.49 -16.47
CA ARG A 144 6.46 8.66 -15.58
C ARG A 144 7.39 8.51 -14.39
N ARG A 145 7.99 9.65 -14.02
CA ARG A 145 8.85 9.75 -12.84
C ARG A 145 8.37 10.92 -11.99
N GLU A 146 8.35 10.71 -10.68
CA GLU A 146 7.89 11.70 -9.71
C GLU A 146 8.88 11.79 -8.55
N PRO A 147 8.96 12.94 -7.86
CA PRO A 147 9.81 13.04 -6.66
C PRO A 147 9.23 12.18 -5.54
N LEU A 148 10.10 11.63 -4.69
CA LEU A 148 9.69 10.82 -3.54
C LEU A 148 8.90 11.63 -2.50
N GLY A 149 9.11 12.93 -2.44
CA GLY A 149 8.32 13.84 -1.59
C GLY A 149 9.07 14.35 -0.36
N HIS A 150 9.90 13.55 0.27
CA HIS A 150 10.65 13.97 1.48
C HIS A 150 12.15 13.89 1.34
N SER A 151 12.63 13.55 0.16
CA SER A 151 14.07 13.45 -0.15
C SER A 151 14.29 13.67 -1.63
N GLU A 152 15.54 13.63 -2.07
CA GLU A 152 15.91 13.77 -3.49
C GLU A 152 15.61 12.51 -4.32
N GLY A 153 15.06 11.47 -3.70
CA GLY A 153 14.69 10.24 -4.39
C GLY A 153 13.64 10.44 -5.47
N VAL A 154 13.64 9.55 -6.44
CA VAL A 154 12.72 9.54 -7.56
C VAL A 154 11.97 8.21 -7.58
N VAL A 155 10.67 8.27 -7.84
CA VAL A 155 9.84 7.08 -7.98
C VAL A 155 9.42 6.88 -9.44
N ALA A 156 9.38 5.63 -9.85
CA ALA A 156 8.76 5.22 -11.11
C ALA A 156 7.27 4.96 -10.84
N VAL A 157 6.40 5.43 -11.74
CA VAL A 157 4.97 5.15 -11.67
C VAL A 157 4.68 3.93 -12.51
N LEU A 158 4.14 2.90 -11.88
CA LEU A 158 3.76 1.64 -12.51
C LEU A 158 2.25 1.54 -12.59
N GLU A 159 1.74 0.86 -13.60
CA GLU A 159 0.30 0.73 -13.80
C GLU A 159 -0.08 -0.66 -14.29
N ARG A 160 -1.21 -1.16 -13.83
CA ARG A 160 -1.82 -2.39 -14.31
C ARG A 160 -3.27 -2.15 -14.72
N ALA A 161 -3.61 -2.55 -15.96
CA ALA A 161 -5.00 -2.63 -16.39
C ALA A 161 -5.69 -3.82 -15.71
N LEU A 162 -6.93 -3.63 -15.29
CA LEU A 162 -7.76 -4.68 -14.71
C LEU A 162 -8.63 -5.32 -15.80
N PRO A 163 -8.88 -6.63 -15.68
CA PRO A 163 -9.74 -7.34 -16.62
C PRO A 163 -11.19 -6.86 -16.58
#